data_8bcd9baf464d1df5c29ae9c296311d30
#
_entry.id   8bcd9baf464d1df5c29ae9c296311d30
#
_cell.length_a   1.000
_cell.length_b   1.000
_cell.length_c   1.000
_cell.angle_alpha   90.00
_cell.angle_beta   90.00
_cell.angle_gamma   90.00
#
_symmetry.space_group_name_H-M   'P 1'
#
loop_
_entity.id
_entity.type
_entity.pdbx_description
1 polymer ?
#
loop_
_entity_poly.entity_id
_entity_poly.type
_entity_poly.pdbx_seq_one_letter_code
_entity_poly.pdbx_strand_id
1 'polypeptide(L)'
;NLDKPIINFRLEGAISTMTRVPNMVDGPTYMKMFNEAVSRPGCDVSPYSQEKIDGTIAGLNPYIYPNVDWFDEIFNKSAFSERANFNIRGGSSKMDYFMSASFKHSNGHLKSLSKDYFSYNNNVRNYNYDFINNLNISATRTTKISLGLNLSVADKKSPLMDVNDIFQLSMEANPVDFPVRFPANMSDRDFVLWGDKLGGIHGQGWYRNPVAEYVTGYKTNLRTTITANFKLAQELDMITKGLKFTGLFSFKNYSSSSTERSASYNHYYMSSYDPSSMEYKITRIGDEQSTALTNDGSRNGDRKMYFQAILDYNRIFKEVHDLNIMFLYNQEQYDINGPTTLFSSLPQRKQGVAG
;
A
#
# COMPACT_ATOMS: atom_id res chain seq x y z
N ASN A 1 5.75 -41.38 -8.70
CA ASN A 1 5.24 -41.78 -7.38
C ASN A 1 6.03 -41.04 -6.30
N LEU A 2 5.36 -40.10 -5.61
CA LEU A 2 5.93 -39.41 -4.45
C LEU A 2 5.44 -40.14 -3.17
N ASP A 3 5.93 -41.34 -2.96
CA ASP A 3 5.54 -42.16 -1.79
C ASP A 3 5.97 -41.51 -0.44
N LYS A 4 6.85 -40.52 -0.49
CA LYS A 4 7.22 -39.69 0.67
C LYS A 4 6.94 -38.23 0.36
N PRO A 5 6.35 -37.48 1.30
CA PRO A 5 6.16 -36.05 1.13
C PRO A 5 7.50 -35.32 1.02
N ILE A 6 7.57 -34.37 0.09
CA ILE A 6 8.69 -33.45 -0.04
C ILE A 6 8.28 -32.13 0.60
N ILE A 7 9.03 -31.74 1.60
CA ILE A 7 8.83 -30.50 2.37
C ILE A 7 9.96 -29.55 2.03
N ASN A 8 9.61 -28.31 1.71
CA ASN A 8 10.58 -27.23 1.52
C ASN A 8 10.20 -26.05 2.42
N PHE A 9 11.21 -25.50 3.06
CA PHE A 9 11.10 -24.29 3.85
C PHE A 9 12.19 -23.32 3.41
N ARG A 10 11.80 -22.05 3.19
CA ARG A 10 12.72 -21.00 2.75
C ARG A 10 12.45 -19.73 3.54
N LEU A 11 13.52 -19.16 4.09
CA LEU A 11 13.53 -17.84 4.71
C LEU A 11 14.41 -16.92 3.89
N GLU A 12 13.94 -15.70 3.69
CA GLU A 12 14.64 -14.66 2.96
C GLU A 12 14.56 -13.36 3.76
N GLY A 13 15.68 -12.67 3.90
CA GLY A 13 15.77 -11.30 4.37
C GLY A 13 16.37 -10.45 3.28
N ALA A 14 15.85 -9.25 3.08
CA ALA A 14 16.37 -8.31 2.10
C ALA A 14 16.42 -6.90 2.68
N ILE A 15 17.50 -6.19 2.38
CA ILE A 15 17.65 -4.77 2.67
C ILE A 15 17.57 -4.04 1.33
N SER A 16 16.63 -3.11 1.23
CA SER A 16 16.53 -2.20 0.09
C SER A 16 17.15 -0.86 0.46
N THR A 17 17.89 -0.28 -0.47
CA THR A 17 18.47 1.06 -0.35
C THR A 17 18.00 1.90 -1.53
N MET A 18 17.92 3.20 -1.33
CA MET A 18 17.59 4.12 -2.42
C MET A 18 18.73 4.13 -3.43
N THR A 19 18.44 3.89 -4.69
CA THR A 19 19.43 3.91 -5.77
C THR A 19 19.89 5.33 -6.12
N ARG A 20 19.06 6.32 -5.81
CA ARG A 20 19.37 7.74 -5.99
C ARG A 20 18.69 8.53 -4.88
N VAL A 21 19.47 9.31 -4.15
CA VAL A 21 19.00 10.28 -3.16
C VAL A 21 19.25 11.68 -3.74
N PRO A 22 18.26 12.57 -3.69
CA PRO A 22 18.47 13.96 -4.07
C PRO A 22 19.56 14.60 -3.21
N ASN A 23 20.46 15.33 -3.84
CA ASN A 23 21.47 16.10 -3.11
C ASN A 23 20.96 17.53 -2.97
N MET A 24 20.36 17.82 -1.82
CA MET A 24 19.85 19.15 -1.52
C MET A 24 20.97 20.06 -1.04
N VAL A 25 20.86 21.34 -1.36
CA VAL A 25 21.78 22.35 -0.82
C VAL A 25 21.45 22.63 0.65
N ASP A 26 22.45 22.94 1.45
CA ASP A 26 22.25 23.38 2.83
C ASP A 26 21.60 24.77 2.91
N GLY A 27 21.10 25.13 4.08
CA GLY A 27 20.41 26.40 4.29
C GLY A 27 21.23 27.62 3.95
N PRO A 28 22.51 27.75 4.36
CA PRO A 28 23.36 28.87 3.97
C PRO A 28 23.54 28.99 2.46
N THR A 29 23.77 27.89 1.76
CA THR A 29 23.91 27.90 0.29
C THR A 29 22.57 28.26 -0.37
N TYR A 30 21.45 27.72 0.14
CA TYR A 30 20.14 28.11 -0.33
C TYR A 30 19.86 29.59 -0.22
N MET A 31 20.15 30.21 0.95
CA MET A 31 19.93 31.66 1.16
C MET A 31 20.79 32.51 0.24
N LYS A 32 22.03 32.12 0.01
CA LYS A 32 22.92 32.86 -0.92
C LYS A 32 22.40 32.80 -2.35
N MET A 33 22.02 31.62 -2.82
CA MET A 33 21.43 31.44 -4.16
C MET A 33 20.11 32.20 -4.32
N PHE A 34 19.29 32.18 -3.28
CA PHE A 34 18.02 32.93 -3.26
C PHE A 34 18.29 34.43 -3.34
N ASN A 35 19.24 34.97 -2.54
CA ASN A 35 19.59 36.39 -2.55
C ASN A 35 20.13 36.83 -3.91
N GLU A 36 20.93 36.00 -4.58
CA GLU A 36 21.36 36.25 -5.94
C GLU A 36 20.20 36.31 -6.93
N ALA A 37 19.24 35.37 -6.79
CA ALA A 37 18.07 35.34 -7.68
C ALA A 37 17.17 36.56 -7.51
N VAL A 38 16.91 37.00 -6.27
CA VAL A 38 16.03 38.16 -6.00
C VAL A 38 16.71 39.53 -6.18
N SER A 39 18.02 39.55 -6.32
CA SER A 39 18.77 40.81 -6.61
C SER A 39 18.56 41.35 -8.02
N ARG A 40 17.85 40.59 -8.88
CA ARG A 40 17.55 41.01 -10.26
C ARG A 40 16.55 42.16 -10.31
N PRO A 41 16.66 43.10 -11.27
CA PRO A 41 15.73 44.20 -11.43
C PRO A 41 14.29 43.71 -11.62
N GLY A 42 13.34 44.31 -10.90
CA GLY A 42 11.91 43.98 -10.96
C GLY A 42 11.49 42.86 -10.04
N CYS A 43 12.33 42.39 -9.13
CA CYS A 43 11.94 41.44 -8.09
C CYS A 43 11.65 42.19 -6.77
N ASP A 44 10.41 42.12 -6.28
CA ASP A 44 9.97 42.79 -5.04
C ASP A 44 10.12 41.90 -3.79
N VAL A 45 10.80 40.77 -3.90
CA VAL A 45 11.01 39.85 -2.79
C VAL A 45 12.25 40.26 -1.97
N SER A 46 12.09 40.37 -0.66
CA SER A 46 13.18 40.71 0.25
C SER A 46 14.21 39.58 0.37
N PRO A 47 15.51 39.87 0.28
CA PRO A 47 16.57 38.89 0.47
C PRO A 47 16.66 38.46 1.94
N TYR A 48 17.29 37.33 2.20
CA TYR A 48 17.69 36.94 3.55
C TYR A 48 18.79 37.85 4.06
N SER A 49 18.69 38.24 5.34
CA SER A 49 19.71 39.08 5.97
C SER A 49 21.05 38.35 6.17
N GLN A 50 22.13 39.10 6.17
CA GLN A 50 23.46 38.54 6.43
C GLN A 50 23.53 37.93 7.84
N GLU A 51 22.88 38.55 8.83
CA GLU A 51 22.74 38.01 10.19
C GLU A 51 22.12 36.60 10.21
N LYS A 52 21.03 36.38 9.43
CA LYS A 52 20.40 35.05 9.33
C LYS A 52 21.35 34.04 8.71
N ILE A 53 22.06 34.41 7.66
CA ILE A 53 23.04 33.54 7.00
C ILE A 53 24.15 33.15 7.99
N ASP A 54 24.71 34.13 8.69
CA ASP A 54 25.83 33.93 9.62
C ASP A 54 25.39 33.14 10.85
N GLY A 55 24.18 33.38 11.38
CA GLY A 55 23.61 32.64 12.48
C GLY A 55 23.35 31.16 12.13
N THR A 56 22.90 30.90 10.91
CA THR A 56 22.71 29.53 10.41
C THR A 56 24.05 28.82 10.20
N ILE A 57 25.07 29.50 9.66
CA ILE A 57 26.43 28.95 9.53
C ILE A 57 27.04 28.63 10.90
N ALA A 58 26.85 29.52 11.88
CA ALA A 58 27.35 29.31 13.23
C ALA A 58 26.60 28.24 14.03
N GLY A 59 25.51 27.69 13.48
CA GLY A 59 24.66 26.69 14.17
C GLY A 59 24.05 27.22 15.47
N LEU A 60 23.64 28.49 15.48
CA LEU A 60 22.96 29.12 16.61
C LEU A 60 21.60 28.48 16.85
N ASN A 61 20.76 29.03 17.73
CA ASN A 61 19.48 28.48 18.09
C ASN A 61 18.66 28.01 16.86
N PRO A 62 18.42 26.71 16.69
CA PRO A 62 17.81 26.14 15.48
C PRO A 62 16.34 26.53 15.28
N TYR A 63 15.71 27.13 16.28
CA TYR A 63 14.34 27.65 16.15
C TYR A 63 14.32 29.04 15.53
N ILE A 64 15.43 29.78 15.62
CA ILE A 64 15.62 31.12 15.05
C ILE A 64 16.36 31.01 13.70
N TYR A 65 17.39 30.17 13.66
CA TYR A 65 18.25 29.93 12.50
C TYR A 65 18.14 28.47 12.01
N PRO A 66 16.93 28.05 11.56
CA PRO A 66 16.76 26.68 11.11
C PRO A 66 17.61 26.35 9.88
N ASN A 67 18.04 25.10 9.81
CA ASN A 67 18.76 24.51 8.67
C ASN A 67 18.29 23.04 8.56
N VAL A 68 17.13 22.85 7.99
CA VAL A 68 16.41 21.56 7.99
C VAL A 68 16.69 20.80 6.69
N ASP A 69 17.25 19.63 6.80
CA ASP A 69 17.24 18.65 5.70
C ASP A 69 15.93 17.84 5.78
N TRP A 70 14.91 18.30 5.08
CA TRP A 70 13.59 17.69 5.10
C TRP A 70 13.60 16.25 4.61
N PHE A 71 14.52 15.91 3.71
CA PHE A 71 14.64 14.56 3.21
C PHE A 71 15.21 13.62 4.30
N ASP A 72 16.30 14.04 4.95
CA ASP A 72 16.88 13.24 6.04
C ASP A 72 15.94 13.18 7.27
N GLU A 73 15.13 14.21 7.53
CA GLU A 73 14.12 14.17 8.59
C GLU A 73 13.08 13.05 8.39
N ILE A 74 12.65 12.79 7.16
CA ILE A 74 11.50 11.93 6.85
C ILE A 74 11.92 10.53 6.40
N PHE A 75 13.03 10.38 5.67
CA PHE A 75 13.38 9.13 5.02
C PHE A 75 14.53 8.38 5.69
N ASN A 76 14.38 7.06 5.77
CA ASN A 76 15.47 6.15 6.10
C ASN A 76 16.26 5.79 4.84
N LYS A 77 17.58 5.70 4.96
CA LYS A 77 18.48 5.29 3.86
C LYS A 77 18.23 3.85 3.41
N SER A 78 17.69 3.02 4.31
CA SER A 78 17.39 1.61 4.03
C SER A 78 16.07 1.18 4.63
N ALA A 79 15.45 0.17 4.01
CA ALA A 79 14.26 -0.50 4.51
C ALA A 79 14.48 -2.02 4.49
N PHE A 80 13.89 -2.71 5.46
CA PHE A 80 14.02 -4.14 5.61
C PHE A 80 12.74 -4.86 5.17
N SER A 81 12.91 -6.00 4.52
CA SER A 81 11.82 -6.92 4.19
C SER A 81 12.21 -8.36 4.47
N GLU A 82 11.23 -9.17 4.81
CA GLU A 82 11.39 -10.58 5.12
C GLU A 82 10.31 -11.39 4.44
N ARG A 83 10.66 -12.62 4.10
CA ARG A 83 9.75 -13.57 3.48
C ARG A 83 10.00 -14.96 4.03
N ALA A 84 8.93 -15.66 4.39
CA ALA A 84 8.94 -17.08 4.73
C ALA A 84 8.05 -17.82 3.74
N ASN A 85 8.56 -18.94 3.22
CA ASN A 85 7.84 -19.84 2.35
C ASN A 85 7.91 -21.26 2.89
N PHE A 86 6.77 -21.89 3.00
CA PHE A 86 6.64 -23.31 3.32
C PHE A 86 5.85 -23.98 2.19
N ASN A 87 6.32 -25.09 1.68
CA ASN A 87 5.53 -25.91 0.80
C ASN A 87 5.74 -27.40 1.05
N ILE A 88 4.68 -28.15 0.81
CA ILE A 88 4.67 -29.61 0.90
C ILE A 88 3.97 -30.16 -0.34
N ARG A 89 4.57 -31.17 -0.94
CA ARG A 89 3.98 -31.94 -2.03
C ARG A 89 4.18 -33.41 -1.80
N GLY A 90 3.20 -34.19 -2.16
CA GLY A 90 3.26 -35.64 -2.04
C GLY A 90 2.12 -36.29 -2.79
N GLY A 91 2.06 -37.58 -2.72
CA GLY A 91 0.99 -38.31 -3.34
C GLY A 91 1.19 -39.82 -3.34
N SER A 92 0.19 -40.51 -3.82
CA SER A 92 0.13 -41.96 -4.02
C SER A 92 -0.46 -42.24 -5.38
N SER A 93 -0.68 -43.49 -5.71
CA SER A 93 -1.40 -43.89 -6.94
C SER A 93 -2.85 -43.35 -7.01
N LYS A 94 -3.42 -42.97 -5.88
CA LYS A 94 -4.84 -42.51 -5.79
C LYS A 94 -4.99 -41.02 -5.53
N MET A 95 -3.93 -40.34 -5.07
CA MET A 95 -4.02 -38.95 -4.65
C MET A 95 -2.68 -38.28 -4.82
N ASP A 96 -2.69 -37.04 -5.29
CA ASP A 96 -1.55 -36.11 -5.21
C ASP A 96 -2.00 -34.78 -4.64
N TYR A 97 -1.10 -34.15 -3.93
CA TYR A 97 -1.37 -32.87 -3.28
C TYR A 97 -0.15 -31.94 -3.35
N PHE A 98 -0.45 -30.66 -3.42
CA PHE A 98 0.49 -29.56 -3.25
C PHE A 98 -0.14 -28.51 -2.33
N MET A 99 0.56 -28.18 -1.25
CA MET A 99 0.19 -27.09 -0.34
C MET A 99 1.35 -26.13 -0.20
N SER A 100 1.08 -24.84 -0.23
CA SER A 100 2.06 -23.78 -0.02
C SER A 100 1.50 -22.70 0.87
N ALA A 101 2.27 -22.23 1.82
CA ALA A 101 1.99 -21.05 2.62
C ALA A 101 3.16 -20.07 2.50
N SER A 102 2.86 -18.81 2.23
CA SER A 102 3.84 -17.75 2.10
C SER A 102 3.45 -16.58 2.99
N PHE A 103 4.43 -16.06 3.68
CA PHE A 103 4.35 -14.82 4.43
C PHE A 103 5.40 -13.85 3.91
N LYS A 104 5.01 -12.60 3.67
CA LYS A 104 5.93 -11.52 3.33
C LYS A 104 5.61 -10.29 4.16
N HIS A 105 6.62 -9.75 4.81
CA HIS A 105 6.58 -8.45 5.46
C HIS A 105 7.54 -7.50 4.77
N SER A 106 7.12 -6.26 4.54
CA SER A 106 8.00 -5.21 4.02
C SER A 106 7.67 -3.85 4.62
N ASN A 107 8.72 -3.16 5.04
CA ASN A 107 8.65 -1.76 5.48
C ASN A 107 8.94 -0.82 4.31
N GLY A 108 8.42 0.42 4.41
CA GLY A 108 8.83 1.52 3.54
C GLY A 108 10.08 2.24 4.04
N HIS A 109 10.59 3.17 3.23
CA HIS A 109 11.73 4.00 3.59
C HIS A 109 11.39 5.20 4.50
N LEU A 110 10.12 5.39 4.88
CA LEU A 110 9.74 6.45 5.80
C LEU A 110 10.19 6.15 7.24
N LYS A 111 10.60 7.16 8.00
CA LYS A 111 10.89 7.04 9.44
C LYS A 111 9.60 6.88 10.23
N SER A 112 9.62 6.25 11.40
CA SER A 112 8.42 6.07 12.25
C SER A 112 8.14 7.28 13.15
N LEU A 113 8.19 8.49 12.60
CA LEU A 113 8.10 9.75 13.34
C LEU A 113 6.78 9.95 14.08
N SER A 114 5.68 9.40 13.58
CA SER A 114 4.37 9.60 14.24
C SER A 114 4.33 9.09 15.68
N LYS A 115 5.14 8.10 16.03
CA LYS A 115 5.24 7.58 17.40
C LYS A 115 5.83 8.59 18.39
N ASP A 116 6.61 9.54 17.91
CA ASP A 116 7.23 10.56 18.75
C ASP A 116 6.24 11.64 19.18
N TYR A 117 5.11 11.71 18.46
CA TYR A 117 4.09 12.74 18.65
C TYR A 117 2.71 12.19 19.01
N PHE A 118 2.39 10.96 18.59
CA PHE A 118 1.06 10.37 18.70
C PHE A 118 1.12 8.91 19.15
N SER A 119 0.01 8.38 19.62
CA SER A 119 -0.12 6.98 20.06
C SER A 119 -0.17 5.96 18.92
N TYR A 120 -0.12 6.38 17.66
CA TYR A 120 -0.17 5.51 16.49
C TYR A 120 1.13 5.53 15.68
N ASN A 121 1.34 4.48 14.89
CA ASN A 121 2.42 4.42 13.91
C ASN A 121 1.80 4.44 12.50
N ASN A 122 2.16 5.43 11.69
CA ASN A 122 1.69 5.61 10.32
C ASN A 122 2.71 5.16 9.26
N ASN A 123 3.84 4.58 9.65
CA ASN A 123 4.84 4.12 8.69
C ASN A 123 4.26 3.09 7.72
N VAL A 124 4.81 3.06 6.51
CA VAL A 124 4.44 2.07 5.49
C VAL A 124 4.82 0.67 5.96
N ARG A 125 3.82 -0.19 6.07
CA ARG A 125 3.98 -1.59 6.45
C ARG A 125 3.03 -2.44 5.64
N ASN A 126 3.58 -3.45 4.97
CA ASN A 126 2.81 -4.39 4.16
C ASN A 126 3.02 -5.81 4.68
N TYR A 127 1.94 -6.48 5.00
CA TYR A 127 1.90 -7.92 5.23
C TYR A 127 1.13 -8.59 4.10
N ASN A 128 1.74 -9.63 3.51
CA ASN A 128 1.07 -10.46 2.53
C ASN A 128 1.11 -11.91 3.01
N TYR A 129 -0.05 -12.56 2.98
CA TYR A 129 -0.23 -13.97 3.31
C TYR A 129 -0.85 -14.65 2.11
N ASP A 130 -0.17 -15.66 1.58
CA ASP A 130 -0.68 -16.44 0.47
C ASP A 130 -0.75 -17.91 0.89
N PHE A 131 -1.86 -18.55 0.58
CA PHE A 131 -2.07 -19.97 0.80
C PHE A 131 -2.60 -20.60 -0.49
N ILE A 132 -1.93 -21.66 -0.93
CA ILE A 132 -2.30 -22.44 -2.11
C ILE A 132 -2.45 -23.89 -1.69
N ASN A 133 -3.57 -24.50 -2.06
CA ASN A 133 -3.81 -25.91 -1.92
C ASN A 133 -4.35 -26.47 -3.23
N ASN A 134 -3.70 -27.50 -3.75
CA ASN A 134 -4.16 -28.29 -4.88
C ASN A 134 -4.19 -29.76 -4.47
N LEU A 135 -5.32 -30.40 -4.66
CA LEU A 135 -5.56 -31.79 -4.33
C LEU A 135 -6.23 -32.49 -5.52
N ASN A 136 -5.61 -33.53 -6.03
CA ASN A 136 -6.17 -34.39 -7.05
C ASN A 136 -6.37 -35.80 -6.49
N ILE A 137 -7.58 -36.32 -6.65
CA ILE A 137 -8.00 -37.61 -6.13
C ILE A 137 -8.53 -38.47 -7.29
N SER A 138 -7.94 -39.64 -7.46
CA SER A 138 -8.53 -40.71 -8.28
C SER A 138 -9.49 -41.53 -7.41
N ALA A 139 -10.74 -41.03 -7.29
CA ALA A 139 -11.75 -41.64 -6.38
C ALA A 139 -12.12 -43.06 -6.83
N THR A 140 -12.18 -43.28 -8.15
CA THR A 140 -12.31 -44.60 -8.75
C THR A 140 -11.36 -44.70 -9.96
N ARG A 141 -11.39 -45.82 -10.68
CA ARG A 141 -10.65 -45.97 -11.94
C ARG A 141 -11.14 -45.01 -13.03
N THR A 142 -12.38 -44.58 -12.95
CA THR A 142 -13.07 -43.75 -13.95
C THR A 142 -13.40 -42.36 -13.45
N THR A 143 -13.20 -42.08 -12.12
CA THR A 143 -13.58 -40.81 -11.49
C THR A 143 -12.38 -40.09 -10.95
N LYS A 144 -12.13 -38.87 -11.40
CA LYS A 144 -11.09 -37.99 -10.87
C LYS A 144 -11.73 -36.70 -10.35
N ILE A 145 -11.30 -36.29 -9.15
CA ILE A 145 -11.72 -35.05 -8.47
C ILE A 145 -10.48 -34.18 -8.28
N SER A 146 -10.58 -32.92 -8.66
CA SER A 146 -9.55 -31.93 -8.36
C SER A 146 -10.14 -30.80 -7.53
N LEU A 147 -9.48 -30.45 -6.45
CA LEU A 147 -9.79 -29.33 -5.57
C LEU A 147 -8.62 -28.34 -5.59
N GLY A 148 -8.93 -27.09 -5.83
CA GLY A 148 -7.98 -25.99 -5.75
C GLY A 148 -8.50 -24.91 -4.82
N LEU A 149 -7.67 -24.43 -3.90
CA LEU A 149 -7.97 -23.30 -3.03
C LEU A 149 -6.78 -22.36 -3.03
N ASN A 150 -7.01 -21.11 -3.41
CA ASN A 150 -6.04 -20.03 -3.31
C ASN A 150 -6.63 -18.92 -2.43
N LEU A 151 -5.90 -18.57 -1.39
CA LEU A 151 -6.19 -17.45 -0.50
C LEU A 151 -5.03 -16.48 -0.56
N SER A 152 -5.32 -15.20 -0.80
CA SER A 152 -4.35 -14.10 -0.69
C SER A 152 -4.91 -13.01 0.20
N VAL A 153 -4.16 -12.63 1.21
CA VAL A 153 -4.49 -11.54 2.13
C VAL A 153 -3.36 -10.54 2.12
N ALA A 154 -3.68 -9.28 1.80
CA ALA A 154 -2.76 -8.16 1.86
C ALA A 154 -3.26 -7.13 2.88
N ASP A 155 -2.50 -6.95 3.95
CA ASP A 155 -2.73 -5.93 4.98
C ASP A 155 -1.67 -4.84 4.84
N LYS A 156 -2.11 -3.66 4.40
CA LYS A 156 -1.25 -2.49 4.20
C LYS A 156 -1.63 -1.38 5.16
N LYS A 157 -0.62 -0.83 5.83
CA LYS A 157 -0.72 0.44 6.57
C LYS A 157 0.20 1.47 5.92
N SER A 158 -0.24 2.72 5.86
CA SER A 158 0.54 3.81 5.26
C SER A 158 0.11 5.16 5.85
N PRO A 159 0.90 6.23 5.67
CA PRO A 159 0.43 7.59 5.89
C PRO A 159 -0.84 7.88 5.07
N LEU A 160 -1.55 8.95 5.43
CA LEU A 160 -2.67 9.44 4.60
C LEU A 160 -2.17 9.98 3.28
N MET A 161 -1.16 10.85 3.34
CA MET A 161 -0.50 11.39 2.17
C MET A 161 0.23 10.29 1.41
N ASP A 162 0.16 10.31 0.08
CA ASP A 162 0.93 9.39 -0.74
C ASP A 162 2.44 9.60 -0.56
N VAL A 163 3.21 8.52 -0.63
CA VAL A 163 4.67 8.58 -0.44
C VAL A 163 5.35 9.48 -1.49
N ASN A 164 4.81 9.53 -2.71
CA ASN A 164 5.34 10.41 -3.75
C ASN A 164 5.08 11.88 -3.42
N ASP A 165 3.92 12.20 -2.86
CA ASP A 165 3.57 13.56 -2.43
C ASP A 165 4.42 14.00 -1.24
N ILE A 166 4.69 13.08 -0.28
CA ILE A 166 5.63 13.33 0.82
C ILE A 166 7.04 13.60 0.29
N PHE A 167 7.47 12.82 -0.69
CA PHE A 167 8.77 13.01 -1.34
C PHE A 167 8.85 14.36 -2.03
N GLN A 168 7.85 14.71 -2.84
CA GLN A 168 7.79 16.00 -3.53
C GLN A 168 7.79 17.15 -2.53
N LEU A 169 6.97 17.08 -1.49
CA LEU A 169 6.89 18.10 -0.45
C LEU A 169 8.24 18.29 0.28
N SER A 170 8.96 17.20 0.54
CA SER A 170 10.30 17.24 1.14
C SER A 170 11.33 17.95 0.26
N MET A 171 11.15 17.89 -1.07
CA MET A 171 12.02 18.57 -2.04
C MET A 171 11.68 20.05 -2.20
N GLU A 172 10.41 20.42 -2.02
CA GLU A 172 9.91 21.79 -2.21
C GLU A 172 9.98 22.65 -0.94
N ALA A 173 10.04 21.99 0.24
CA ALA A 173 10.02 22.71 1.50
C ALA A 173 11.26 23.53 1.74
N ASN A 174 11.05 24.77 2.21
CA ASN A 174 12.13 25.70 2.48
C ASN A 174 12.96 25.24 3.70
N PRO A 175 14.30 25.12 3.57
CA PRO A 175 15.15 24.61 4.64
C PRO A 175 15.44 25.59 5.77
N VAL A 176 15.14 26.91 5.60
CA VAL A 176 15.59 27.97 6.52
C VAL A 176 14.48 28.86 7.07
N ASP A 177 13.25 28.71 6.59
CA ASP A 177 12.18 29.62 6.99
C ASP A 177 11.52 29.24 8.30
N PHE A 178 11.46 27.94 8.62
CA PHE A 178 10.87 27.44 9.85
C PHE A 178 11.51 26.11 10.30
N PRO A 179 11.55 25.84 11.61
CA PRO A 179 11.98 24.54 12.12
C PRO A 179 10.91 23.47 11.90
N VAL A 180 11.26 22.21 12.07
CA VAL A 180 10.26 21.13 12.06
C VAL A 180 9.16 21.38 13.06
N ARG A 181 9.53 21.78 14.29
CA ARG A 181 8.62 22.16 15.39
C ARG A 181 9.29 23.10 16.35
N PHE A 182 8.51 23.85 17.11
CA PHE A 182 8.99 24.62 18.24
C PHE A 182 8.97 23.78 19.53
N PRO A 183 9.68 24.20 20.61
CA PRO A 183 9.69 23.52 21.89
C PRO A 183 8.31 23.46 22.53
N ALA A 184 7.94 22.31 23.12
CA ALA A 184 6.62 22.10 23.74
C ALA A 184 6.34 23.06 24.92
N ASN A 185 7.39 23.51 25.63
CA ASN A 185 7.26 24.44 26.75
C ASN A 185 6.83 25.88 26.38
N MET A 186 6.66 26.16 25.09
CA MET A 186 6.17 27.45 24.59
C MET A 186 4.64 27.50 24.43
N SER A 187 3.93 26.45 24.83
CA SER A 187 2.47 26.38 24.77
C SER A 187 1.90 25.89 26.09
N ASP A 188 0.78 26.49 26.51
CA ASP A 188 0.02 26.03 27.66
C ASP A 188 -0.88 24.80 27.36
N ARG A 189 -0.79 24.26 26.14
CA ARG A 189 -1.60 23.15 25.66
C ARG A 189 -0.71 22.03 25.11
N ASP A 190 -1.20 20.80 25.20
CA ASP A 190 -0.54 19.59 24.69
C ASP A 190 -0.59 19.47 23.15
N PHE A 191 -0.31 20.57 22.45
CA PHE A 191 -0.20 20.56 20.99
C PHE A 191 1.25 20.48 20.55
N VAL A 192 1.48 19.74 19.46
CA VAL A 192 2.76 19.86 18.75
C VAL A 192 2.78 21.20 18.02
N LEU A 193 3.80 22.00 18.28
CA LEU A 193 3.95 23.35 17.74
C LEU A 193 4.69 23.27 16.39
N TRP A 194 3.99 22.82 15.35
CA TRP A 194 4.57 22.66 14.02
C TRP A 194 5.02 23.99 13.45
N GLY A 195 6.31 24.02 13.04
CA GLY A 195 6.89 25.22 12.43
C GLY A 195 6.31 25.54 11.07
N ASP A 196 6.11 26.82 10.81
CA ASP A 196 5.56 27.31 9.56
C ASP A 196 5.98 28.77 9.33
N LYS A 197 5.57 29.38 8.21
CA LYS A 197 5.81 30.78 7.86
C LYS A 197 4.52 31.41 7.31
N LEU A 198 4.27 32.66 7.72
CA LEU A 198 3.19 33.46 7.15
C LEU A 198 3.42 33.75 5.66
N GLY A 199 2.32 33.81 4.90
CA GLY A 199 2.35 34.20 3.50
C GLY A 199 2.48 33.05 2.51
N GLY A 200 2.21 31.82 2.95
CA GLY A 200 2.32 30.56 2.21
C GLY A 200 2.10 30.58 0.71
N ILE A 201 2.52 29.55 0.05
CA ILE A 201 2.38 29.36 -1.39
C ILE A 201 0.90 29.11 -1.71
N HIS A 202 0.40 29.60 -2.85
CA HIS A 202 -0.96 29.40 -3.35
C HIS A 202 -2.10 30.03 -2.53
N GLY A 203 -1.84 31.10 -1.77
CA GLY A 203 -2.90 31.85 -1.07
C GLY A 203 -3.49 31.15 0.16
N GLN A 204 -2.84 30.09 0.64
CA GLN A 204 -3.29 29.37 1.82
C GLN A 204 -2.94 30.06 3.15
N GLY A 205 -2.13 31.11 3.13
CA GLY A 205 -1.71 31.84 4.33
C GLY A 205 -0.59 31.18 5.15
N TRP A 206 -0.18 29.96 4.79
CA TRP A 206 0.91 29.19 5.41
C TRP A 206 1.65 28.33 4.37
N TYR A 207 2.85 27.88 4.74
CA TYR A 207 3.56 26.84 4.01
C TYR A 207 3.20 25.47 4.57
N ARG A 208 3.49 24.40 3.81
CA ARG A 208 3.27 23.04 4.26
C ARG A 208 4.51 22.51 4.94
N ASN A 209 4.37 22.06 6.20
CA ASN A 209 5.43 21.39 6.92
C ASN A 209 5.43 19.89 6.56
N PRO A 210 6.48 19.36 5.90
CA PRO A 210 6.49 17.98 5.42
C PRO A 210 6.33 16.94 6.52
N VAL A 211 6.91 17.18 7.70
CA VAL A 211 6.80 16.25 8.83
C VAL A 211 5.39 16.27 9.41
N ALA A 212 4.80 17.46 9.60
CA ALA A 212 3.43 17.59 10.09
C ALA A 212 2.43 16.88 9.16
N GLU A 213 2.52 17.11 7.87
CA GLU A 213 1.70 16.45 6.85
C GLU A 213 1.87 14.92 6.87
N TYR A 214 3.12 14.47 7.03
CA TYR A 214 3.42 13.04 7.05
C TYR A 214 2.87 12.35 8.30
N VAL A 215 3.02 12.95 9.49
CA VAL A 215 2.67 12.27 10.75
C VAL A 215 1.19 12.37 11.11
N THR A 216 0.43 13.22 10.45
CA THR A 216 -0.97 13.51 10.78
C THR A 216 -1.91 12.49 10.13
N GLY A 217 -2.25 11.44 10.90
CA GLY A 217 -3.16 10.41 10.45
C GLY A 217 -2.52 9.21 9.75
N TYR A 218 -3.36 8.26 9.36
CA TYR A 218 -2.93 7.03 8.70
C TYR A 218 -4.09 6.34 7.96
N LYS A 219 -3.71 5.47 7.03
CA LYS A 219 -4.62 4.64 6.24
C LYS A 219 -4.28 3.17 6.42
N THR A 220 -5.29 2.36 6.62
CA THR A 220 -5.18 0.89 6.58
C THR A 220 -5.98 0.35 5.42
N ASN A 221 -5.46 -0.65 4.73
CA ASN A 221 -6.15 -1.30 3.63
C ASN A 221 -5.95 -2.82 3.72
N LEU A 222 -7.04 -3.52 3.99
CA LEU A 222 -7.09 -4.98 4.00
C LEU A 222 -7.74 -5.46 2.72
N ARG A 223 -7.03 -6.29 1.95
CA ARG A 223 -7.53 -6.94 0.73
C ARG A 223 -7.47 -8.44 0.89
N THR A 224 -8.56 -9.11 0.56
CA THR A 224 -8.64 -10.57 0.60
C THR A 224 -9.17 -11.06 -0.73
N THR A 225 -8.49 -12.05 -1.30
CA THR A 225 -8.95 -12.76 -2.49
C THR A 225 -8.99 -14.25 -2.18
N ILE A 226 -10.14 -14.87 -2.37
CA ILE A 226 -10.32 -16.30 -2.24
C ILE A 226 -10.74 -16.84 -3.61
N THR A 227 -10.06 -17.89 -4.09
CA THR A 227 -10.47 -18.61 -5.29
C THR A 227 -10.53 -20.10 -4.95
N ALA A 228 -11.70 -20.70 -5.11
CA ALA A 228 -11.92 -22.12 -4.92
C ALA A 228 -12.37 -22.74 -6.24
N ASN A 229 -11.72 -23.83 -6.62
CA ASN A 229 -12.02 -24.57 -7.84
C ASN A 229 -12.35 -26.02 -7.49
N PHE A 230 -13.41 -26.53 -8.07
CA PHE A 230 -13.80 -27.94 -8.02
C PHE A 230 -13.91 -28.45 -9.44
N LYS A 231 -13.21 -29.54 -9.76
CA LYS A 231 -13.31 -30.22 -11.06
C LYS A 231 -13.61 -31.69 -10.81
N LEU A 232 -14.62 -32.19 -11.50
CA LEU A 232 -14.97 -33.58 -11.57
C LEU A 232 -14.76 -34.07 -13.01
N ALA A 233 -14.00 -35.11 -13.20
CA ALA A 233 -13.85 -35.79 -14.50
C ALA A 233 -14.30 -37.25 -14.32
N GLN A 234 -15.26 -37.66 -15.14
CA GLN A 234 -15.87 -38.99 -15.12
C GLN A 234 -15.77 -39.60 -16.50
N GLU A 235 -15.11 -40.74 -16.61
CA GLU A 235 -15.18 -41.60 -17.80
C GLU A 235 -16.50 -42.38 -17.79
N LEU A 236 -17.24 -42.31 -18.89
CA LEU A 236 -18.56 -42.87 -19.06
C LEU A 236 -18.56 -44.04 -20.06
N ASP A 237 -17.49 -44.79 -20.08
CA ASP A 237 -17.32 -45.98 -20.93
C ASP A 237 -18.40 -47.05 -20.69
N MET A 238 -19.08 -47.01 -19.51
CA MET A 238 -20.20 -47.83 -19.17
C MET A 238 -21.45 -47.53 -20.04
N ILE A 239 -21.54 -46.28 -20.57
CA ILE A 239 -22.62 -45.85 -21.49
C ILE A 239 -22.18 -46.12 -22.93
N THR A 240 -21.02 -45.57 -23.32
CA THR A 240 -20.37 -45.81 -24.60
C THR A 240 -18.87 -45.54 -24.50
N LYS A 241 -18.06 -46.39 -25.11
CA LYS A 241 -16.60 -46.28 -25.09
C LYS A 241 -16.15 -44.94 -25.65
N GLY A 242 -15.26 -44.24 -24.91
CA GLY A 242 -14.69 -42.96 -25.31
C GLY A 242 -15.53 -41.74 -24.93
N LEU A 243 -16.64 -41.94 -24.18
CA LEU A 243 -17.43 -40.84 -23.63
C LEU A 243 -16.85 -40.41 -22.27
N LYS A 244 -16.69 -39.10 -22.09
CA LYS A 244 -16.16 -38.48 -20.87
C LYS A 244 -16.98 -37.25 -20.51
N PHE A 245 -17.31 -37.10 -19.25
CA PHE A 245 -17.91 -35.89 -18.68
C PHE A 245 -16.86 -35.15 -17.85
N THR A 246 -16.79 -33.83 -18.01
CA THR A 246 -15.97 -32.95 -17.14
C THR A 246 -16.82 -31.80 -16.66
N GLY A 247 -17.00 -31.72 -15.33
CA GLY A 247 -17.65 -30.59 -14.64
C GLY A 247 -16.61 -29.74 -13.94
N LEU A 248 -16.71 -28.41 -14.07
CA LEU A 248 -15.87 -27.44 -13.37
C LEU A 248 -16.78 -26.42 -12.68
N PHE A 249 -16.52 -26.19 -11.42
CA PHE A 249 -17.08 -25.08 -10.65
C PHE A 249 -15.93 -24.25 -10.10
N SER A 250 -16.00 -22.92 -10.31
CA SER A 250 -15.04 -21.95 -9.77
C SER A 250 -15.78 -20.85 -9.03
N PHE A 251 -15.32 -20.58 -7.83
CA PHE A 251 -15.79 -19.49 -6.98
C PHE A 251 -14.63 -18.55 -6.70
N LYS A 252 -14.81 -17.26 -6.98
CA LYS A 252 -13.87 -16.22 -6.61
C LYS A 252 -14.59 -15.14 -5.80
N ASN A 253 -14.02 -14.76 -4.68
CA ASN A 253 -14.45 -13.62 -3.88
C ASN A 253 -13.28 -12.67 -3.67
N TYR A 254 -13.51 -11.40 -3.96
CA TYR A 254 -12.60 -10.30 -3.64
C TYR A 254 -13.28 -9.40 -2.61
N SER A 255 -12.54 -8.99 -1.60
CA SER A 255 -12.98 -8.05 -0.57
C SER A 255 -11.86 -7.06 -0.28
N SER A 256 -12.21 -5.79 -0.19
CA SER A 256 -11.30 -4.70 0.19
C SER A 256 -11.99 -3.82 1.22
N SER A 257 -11.28 -3.56 2.32
CA SER A 257 -11.70 -2.62 3.37
C SER A 257 -10.59 -1.60 3.58
N SER A 258 -10.90 -0.32 3.40
CA SER A 258 -10.01 0.80 3.70
C SER A 258 -10.57 1.60 4.86
N THR A 259 -9.70 1.93 5.81
CA THR A 259 -10.01 2.85 6.90
C THR A 259 -8.98 3.97 6.90
N GLU A 260 -9.45 5.20 6.90
CA GLU A 260 -8.64 6.40 6.96
C GLU A 260 -8.92 7.13 8.28
N ARG A 261 -7.85 7.48 8.99
CA ARG A 261 -7.93 8.27 10.21
C ARG A 261 -7.09 9.52 10.03
N SER A 262 -7.76 10.65 10.00
CA SER A 262 -7.14 11.95 9.71
C SER A 262 -7.38 12.93 10.85
N ALA A 263 -6.42 13.80 11.07
CA ALA A 263 -6.54 14.95 11.95
C ALA A 263 -6.00 16.17 11.22
N SER A 264 -6.41 17.34 11.64
CA SER A 264 -5.74 18.59 11.27
C SER A 264 -4.62 18.87 12.25
N TYR A 265 -3.74 19.79 11.93
CA TYR A 265 -2.68 20.26 12.80
C TYR A 265 -2.62 21.79 12.82
N ASN A 266 -2.07 22.33 13.89
CA ASN A 266 -1.92 23.78 14.08
C ASN A 266 -0.56 24.23 13.56
N HIS A 267 -0.53 25.37 12.88
CA HIS A 267 0.65 25.98 12.30
C HIS A 267 1.14 27.11 13.20
N TYR A 268 2.45 27.20 13.41
CA TYR A 268 3.05 28.24 14.24
C TYR A 268 4.23 28.88 13.54
N TYR A 269 4.37 30.19 13.70
CA TYR A 269 5.50 30.92 13.17
C TYR A 269 6.13 31.78 14.25
N MET A 270 7.40 32.10 14.10
CA MET A 270 8.10 33.04 14.95
C MET A 270 7.62 34.47 14.63
N SER A 271 6.85 35.06 15.53
CA SER A 271 6.25 36.39 15.33
C SER A 271 7.19 37.54 15.73
N SER A 272 8.11 37.30 16.64
CA SER A 272 9.13 38.27 17.03
C SER A 272 10.38 37.55 17.55
N TYR A 273 11.52 38.23 17.38
CA TYR A 273 12.81 37.80 17.88
C TYR A 273 13.60 39.03 18.35
N ASP A 274 14.20 38.95 19.54
CA ASP A 274 15.10 39.97 20.07
C ASP A 274 16.52 39.43 20.04
N PRO A 275 17.39 39.99 19.17
CA PRO A 275 18.77 39.55 19.06
C PRO A 275 19.59 39.76 20.33
N SER A 276 19.21 40.72 21.19
CA SER A 276 19.98 41.07 22.39
C SER A 276 19.74 40.09 23.54
N SER A 277 18.53 39.62 23.70
CA SER A 277 18.14 38.62 24.71
C SER A 277 18.06 37.22 24.22
N MET A 278 18.12 37.01 22.90
CA MET A 278 17.84 35.71 22.23
C MET A 278 16.44 35.14 22.50
N GLU A 279 15.54 36.00 22.97
CA GLU A 279 14.14 35.61 23.18
C GLU A 279 13.33 35.70 21.90
N TYR A 280 12.43 34.75 21.72
CA TYR A 280 11.50 34.77 20.58
C TYR A 280 10.08 34.39 21.02
N LYS A 281 9.10 34.88 20.29
CA LYS A 281 7.67 34.55 20.49
C LYS A 281 7.16 33.81 19.27
N ILE A 282 6.30 32.82 19.52
CA ILE A 282 5.59 32.11 18.48
C ILE A 282 4.10 32.48 18.49
N THR A 283 3.51 32.50 17.33
CA THR A 283 2.09 32.78 17.16
C THR A 283 1.48 31.74 16.22
N ARG A 284 0.26 31.31 16.53
CA ARG A 284 -0.49 30.41 15.66
C ARG A 284 -0.94 31.15 14.40
N ILE A 285 -0.90 30.45 13.27
CA ILE A 285 -1.45 30.90 12.00
C ILE A 285 -2.90 30.39 11.89
N GLY A 286 -3.84 31.28 11.67
CA GLY A 286 -5.25 30.94 11.48
C GLY A 286 -5.95 30.46 12.76
N ASP A 287 -7.11 29.85 12.57
CA ASP A 287 -7.93 29.33 13.65
C ASP A 287 -7.38 28.00 14.18
N GLU A 288 -7.74 27.70 15.45
CA GLU A 288 -7.37 26.45 16.09
C GLU A 288 -8.01 25.26 15.38
N GLN A 289 -7.15 24.33 14.96
CA GLN A 289 -7.57 23.12 14.30
C GLN A 289 -7.79 21.98 15.30
N SER A 290 -8.80 21.15 15.06
CA SER A 290 -9.00 19.93 15.84
C SER A 290 -7.91 18.91 15.51
N THR A 291 -7.17 18.49 16.53
CA THR A 291 -6.17 17.43 16.44
C THR A 291 -6.75 16.03 16.69
N ALA A 292 -8.05 15.94 16.96
CA ALA A 292 -8.74 14.67 17.15
C ALA A 292 -8.82 13.90 15.82
N LEU A 293 -8.54 12.60 15.87
CA LEU A 293 -8.67 11.74 14.69
C LEU A 293 -10.12 11.57 14.29
N THR A 294 -10.45 11.92 13.08
CA THR A 294 -11.69 11.54 12.40
C THR A 294 -11.55 10.14 11.82
N ASN A 295 -12.63 9.49 11.48
CA ASN A 295 -12.63 8.16 10.89
C ASN A 295 -13.52 8.14 9.65
N ASP A 296 -12.93 7.76 8.53
CA ASP A 296 -13.63 7.50 7.28
C ASP A 296 -13.21 6.13 6.74
N GLY A 297 -13.98 5.57 5.83
CA GLY A 297 -13.64 4.30 5.28
C GLY A 297 -14.55 3.86 4.14
N SER A 298 -14.01 2.94 3.35
CA SER A 298 -14.73 2.32 2.25
C SER A 298 -14.61 0.80 2.30
N ARG A 299 -15.65 0.14 1.82
CA ARG A 299 -15.69 -1.32 1.66
C ARG A 299 -16.14 -1.63 0.25
N ASN A 300 -15.35 -2.41 -0.44
CA ASN A 300 -15.63 -2.85 -1.80
C ASN A 300 -15.41 -4.36 -1.90
N GLY A 301 -16.07 -4.99 -2.83
CA GLY A 301 -15.88 -6.40 -3.09
C GLY A 301 -16.68 -6.87 -4.28
N ASP A 302 -16.30 -8.02 -4.75
CA ASP A 302 -17.02 -8.72 -5.81
C ASP A 302 -16.99 -10.23 -5.60
N ARG A 303 -17.93 -10.90 -6.24
CA ARG A 303 -18.05 -12.34 -6.25
C ARG A 303 -18.29 -12.81 -7.67
N LYS A 304 -17.51 -13.79 -8.09
CA LYS A 304 -17.65 -14.44 -9.38
C LYS A 304 -17.86 -15.94 -9.18
N MET A 305 -18.91 -16.47 -9.78
CA MET A 305 -19.16 -17.90 -9.88
C MET A 305 -19.09 -18.32 -11.33
N TYR A 306 -18.39 -19.41 -11.59
CA TYR A 306 -18.28 -19.98 -12.92
C TYR A 306 -18.58 -21.47 -12.86
N PHE A 307 -19.43 -21.92 -13.73
CA PHE A 307 -19.76 -23.33 -13.94
C PHE A 307 -19.49 -23.70 -15.39
N GLN A 308 -18.92 -24.88 -15.61
CA GLN A 308 -18.69 -25.44 -16.94
C GLN A 308 -18.98 -26.93 -16.90
N ALA A 309 -19.65 -27.41 -17.94
CA ALA A 309 -19.89 -28.84 -18.20
C ALA A 309 -19.43 -29.15 -19.63
N ILE A 310 -18.60 -30.15 -19.76
CA ILE A 310 -18.08 -30.62 -21.04
C ILE A 310 -18.42 -32.09 -21.17
N LEU A 311 -18.94 -32.48 -22.33
CA LEU A 311 -19.15 -33.84 -22.73
C LEU A 311 -18.28 -34.12 -23.97
N ASP A 312 -17.23 -34.92 -23.79
CA ASP A 312 -16.28 -35.29 -24.82
C ASP A 312 -16.59 -36.73 -25.26
N TYR A 313 -16.66 -36.96 -26.56
CA TYR A 313 -16.74 -38.28 -27.14
C TYR A 313 -15.56 -38.44 -28.12
N ASN A 314 -14.68 -39.41 -27.85
CA ASN A 314 -13.52 -39.69 -28.67
C ASN A 314 -13.43 -41.20 -28.93
N ARG A 315 -13.57 -41.60 -30.20
CA ARG A 315 -13.55 -43.00 -30.55
C ARG A 315 -13.02 -43.26 -31.96
N ILE A 316 -12.13 -44.23 -32.03
CA ILE A 316 -11.66 -44.75 -33.29
C ILE A 316 -12.51 -45.98 -33.70
N PHE A 317 -13.16 -45.93 -34.86
CA PHE A 317 -13.96 -46.99 -35.42
C PHE A 317 -13.15 -47.74 -36.48
N LYS A 318 -13.11 -49.07 -36.38
CA LYS A 318 -12.43 -49.97 -37.32
C LYS A 318 -10.98 -49.58 -37.59
N GLU A 319 -10.29 -48.94 -36.60
CA GLU A 319 -8.88 -48.51 -36.73
C GLU A 319 -8.60 -47.50 -37.87
N VAL A 320 -9.65 -46.96 -38.50
CA VAL A 320 -9.54 -46.10 -39.69
C VAL A 320 -10.23 -44.74 -39.43
N HIS A 321 -11.37 -44.72 -38.74
CA HIS A 321 -12.16 -43.51 -38.59
C HIS A 321 -12.02 -43.01 -37.18
N ASP A 322 -11.36 -41.86 -36.99
CA ASP A 322 -11.27 -41.15 -35.71
C ASP A 322 -12.38 -40.10 -35.65
N LEU A 323 -13.27 -40.27 -34.64
CA LEU A 323 -14.38 -39.36 -34.37
C LEU A 323 -14.18 -38.69 -33.03
N ASN A 324 -14.10 -37.35 -33.08
CA ASN A 324 -13.98 -36.53 -31.87
C ASN A 324 -15.09 -35.49 -31.87
N ILE A 325 -15.97 -35.54 -30.84
CA ILE A 325 -17.10 -34.63 -30.69
C ILE A 325 -17.01 -34.06 -29.29
N MET A 326 -17.14 -32.76 -29.16
CA MET A 326 -17.19 -32.06 -27.87
C MET A 326 -18.46 -31.21 -27.79
N PHE A 327 -19.17 -31.31 -26.70
CA PHE A 327 -20.26 -30.41 -26.33
C PHE A 327 -19.89 -29.69 -25.03
N LEU A 328 -19.97 -28.35 -25.02
CA LEU A 328 -19.62 -27.52 -23.90
C LEU A 328 -20.76 -26.59 -23.54
N TYR A 329 -21.09 -26.55 -22.25
CA TYR A 329 -21.94 -25.53 -21.64
C TYR A 329 -21.15 -24.78 -20.57
N ASN A 330 -21.25 -23.45 -20.53
CA ASN A 330 -20.72 -22.65 -19.44
C ASN A 330 -21.71 -21.58 -18.97
N GLN A 331 -21.55 -21.21 -17.71
CA GLN A 331 -22.30 -20.11 -17.09
C GLN A 331 -21.36 -19.35 -16.16
N GLU A 332 -21.38 -18.04 -16.27
CA GLU A 332 -20.68 -17.11 -15.38
C GLU A 332 -21.68 -16.17 -14.72
N GLN A 333 -21.54 -15.97 -13.42
CA GLN A 333 -22.29 -14.99 -12.66
C GLN A 333 -21.31 -14.08 -11.92
N TYR A 334 -21.51 -12.77 -12.03
CA TYR A 334 -20.70 -11.75 -11.38
C TYR A 334 -21.60 -10.82 -10.57
N ASP A 335 -21.25 -10.64 -9.28
CA ASP A 335 -21.96 -9.78 -8.33
C ASP A 335 -20.97 -8.80 -7.72
N ILE A 336 -21.33 -7.51 -7.64
CA ILE A 336 -20.55 -6.47 -6.96
C ILE A 336 -21.15 -6.24 -5.57
N ASN A 337 -20.29 -6.31 -4.54
CA ASN A 337 -20.66 -6.05 -3.15
C ASN A 337 -20.32 -4.58 -2.78
N GLY A 338 -21.13 -3.64 -3.18
CA GLY A 338 -20.89 -2.21 -2.89
C GLY A 338 -22.18 -1.40 -2.90
N PRO A 339 -22.14 -0.12 -2.47
CA PRO A 339 -23.29 0.79 -2.62
C PRO A 339 -23.47 1.06 -4.11
N THR A 340 -24.53 0.49 -4.67
CA THR A 340 -24.78 0.47 -6.09
C THR A 340 -26.18 0.98 -6.39
N THR A 341 -26.39 1.51 -7.58
CA THR A 341 -27.72 1.76 -8.10
C THR A 341 -28.46 0.41 -8.26
N LEU A 342 -29.79 0.45 -8.29
CA LEU A 342 -30.63 -0.76 -8.44
C LEU A 342 -30.13 -1.67 -9.58
N PHE A 343 -29.76 -1.11 -10.72
CA PHE A 343 -29.30 -1.86 -11.89
C PHE A 343 -27.91 -2.48 -11.73
N SER A 344 -26.98 -1.82 -11.04
CA SER A 344 -25.63 -2.35 -10.80
C SER A 344 -25.57 -3.34 -9.64
N SER A 345 -26.63 -3.45 -8.82
CA SER A 345 -26.76 -4.46 -7.77
C SER A 345 -27.28 -5.80 -8.28
N LEU A 346 -27.77 -5.86 -9.53
CA LEU A 346 -28.25 -7.11 -10.12
C LEU A 346 -27.06 -7.97 -10.59
N PRO A 347 -27.08 -9.29 -10.31
CA PRO A 347 -26.02 -10.18 -10.77
C PRO A 347 -25.94 -10.19 -12.31
N GLN A 348 -24.73 -10.01 -12.82
CA GLN A 348 -24.47 -10.15 -14.26
C GLN A 348 -24.27 -11.63 -14.59
N ARG A 349 -25.13 -12.19 -15.45
CA ARG A 349 -25.05 -13.59 -15.88
C ARG A 349 -24.72 -13.70 -17.36
N LYS A 350 -23.73 -14.51 -17.71
CA LYS A 350 -23.37 -14.86 -19.08
C LYS A 350 -23.46 -16.38 -19.23
N GLN A 351 -23.97 -16.83 -20.36
CA GLN A 351 -24.07 -18.26 -20.69
C GLN A 351 -23.54 -18.49 -22.10
N GLY A 352 -22.94 -19.63 -22.32
CA GLY A 352 -22.41 -20.03 -23.61
C GLY A 352 -22.57 -21.53 -23.84
N VAL A 353 -22.81 -21.90 -25.10
CA VAL A 353 -22.85 -23.28 -25.58
C VAL A 353 -21.97 -23.36 -26.82
N ALA A 354 -21.15 -24.40 -26.91
CA ALA A 354 -20.35 -24.70 -28.08
C ALA A 354 -20.37 -26.22 -28.36
N GLY A 355 -20.32 -26.58 -29.62
CA GLY A 355 -20.31 -27.95 -30.05
C GLY A 355 -19.47 -28.14 -31.31
#